data_107abadf247b6b6f50d9b749eea4e12f
#
_entry.id   107abadf247b6b6f50d9b749eea4e12f
#
_cell.length_a   1.000
_cell.length_b   1.000
_cell.length_c   1.000
_cell.angle_alpha   90.00
_cell.angle_beta   90.00
_cell.angle_gamma   90.00
#
_symmetry.space_group_name_H-M   'P 1'
#
loop_
_entity.id
_entity.type
_entity.pdbx_description
1 polymer ?
#
loop_
_entity_poly.entity_id
_entity_poly.type
_entity_poly.pdbx_seq_one_letter_code
_entity_poly.pdbx_strand_id
1 'polypeptide(L)'
;EIYAVTGDKEWLKEAYDIIAATLADDMAVVYDRQHNLMHGEQSYLDWREQTYPRWMEPADIYGSMCLGTNVAFARAFSLMGDMAEELNLYAAEEYRKQARLIAEAINDNLWIPQRGYYGEYLYGGAYPILSNTTDNLGQALSIIFNVATPEMASSVISRTPVVTFGTPSVYPQMADIKPYHNDAVWPFVQ
;
A
#
# COMPACT_ATOMS: atom_id res chain seq x y z
N GLU A 1 -12.96 -10.04 9.78
CA GLU A 1 -13.28 -11.45 9.55
C GLU A 1 -13.59 -12.19 10.85
N ILE A 2 -12.74 -12.14 11.90
CA ILE A 2 -13.00 -12.83 13.19
C ILE A 2 -14.37 -12.45 13.73
N TYR A 3 -14.66 -11.16 13.86
CA TYR A 3 -15.96 -10.69 14.32
C TYR A 3 -17.12 -11.17 13.43
N ALA A 4 -16.94 -11.14 12.13
CA ALA A 4 -18.00 -11.60 11.18
C ALA A 4 -18.35 -13.08 11.34
N VAL A 5 -17.42 -13.89 11.87
CA VAL A 5 -17.63 -15.33 12.12
C VAL A 5 -18.13 -15.58 13.55
N THR A 6 -17.61 -14.84 14.53
CA THR A 6 -17.86 -15.10 15.95
C THR A 6 -18.99 -14.27 16.55
N GLY A 7 -19.22 -13.07 16.01
CA GLY A 7 -20.13 -12.07 16.61
C GLY A 7 -19.63 -11.49 17.94
N ASP A 8 -18.35 -11.72 18.30
CA ASP A 8 -17.77 -11.30 19.57
C ASP A 8 -17.53 -9.80 19.61
N LYS A 9 -18.44 -9.09 20.26
CA LYS A 9 -18.35 -7.61 20.40
C LYS A 9 -17.30 -7.15 21.40
N GLU A 10 -16.94 -7.96 22.37
CA GLU A 10 -15.88 -7.61 23.32
C GLU A 10 -14.53 -7.62 22.61
N TRP A 11 -14.27 -8.68 21.85
CA TRP A 11 -13.10 -8.76 20.96
C TRP A 11 -13.06 -7.59 19.95
N LEU A 12 -14.20 -7.29 19.31
CA LEU A 12 -14.28 -6.18 18.34
C LEU A 12 -13.91 -4.85 18.98
N LYS A 13 -14.39 -4.59 20.19
CA LYS A 13 -14.09 -3.36 20.94
C LYS A 13 -12.62 -3.26 21.30
N GLU A 14 -12.04 -4.34 21.81
CA GLU A 14 -10.61 -4.38 22.17
C GLU A 14 -9.74 -4.16 20.92
N ALA A 15 -10.03 -4.86 19.82
CA ALA A 15 -9.32 -4.69 18.55
C ALA A 15 -9.45 -3.25 18.02
N TYR A 16 -10.64 -2.67 18.09
CA TYR A 16 -10.88 -1.27 17.69
C TYR A 16 -9.98 -0.31 18.48
N ASP A 17 -9.97 -0.42 19.81
CA ASP A 17 -9.20 0.50 20.66
C ASP A 17 -7.70 0.42 20.38
N ILE A 18 -7.17 -0.79 20.18
CA ILE A 18 -5.75 -1.01 19.85
C ILE A 18 -5.42 -0.40 18.47
N ILE A 19 -6.22 -0.71 17.46
CA ILE A 19 -5.95 -0.24 16.08
C ILE A 19 -6.13 1.28 16.00
N ALA A 20 -7.13 1.86 16.70
CA ALA A 20 -7.32 3.30 16.72
C ALA A 20 -6.11 4.04 17.30
N ALA A 21 -5.52 3.52 18.39
CA ALA A 21 -4.32 4.08 18.98
C ALA A 21 -3.11 3.98 18.01
N THR A 22 -2.91 2.82 17.40
CA THR A 22 -1.82 2.62 16.42
C THR A 22 -1.96 3.57 15.22
N LEU A 23 -3.15 3.67 14.62
CA LEU A 23 -3.36 4.57 13.49
C LEU A 23 -3.19 6.05 13.86
N ALA A 24 -3.54 6.44 15.09
CA ALA A 24 -3.31 7.79 15.56
C ALA A 24 -1.81 8.12 15.68
N ASP A 25 -1.01 7.18 16.17
CA ASP A 25 0.44 7.30 16.23
C ASP A 25 1.06 7.34 14.84
N ASP A 26 0.63 6.46 13.93
CA ASP A 26 1.09 6.45 12.53
C ASP A 26 0.77 7.78 11.83
N MET A 27 -0.45 8.30 11.99
CA MET A 27 -0.83 9.60 11.43
C MET A 27 0.00 10.77 11.99
N ALA A 28 0.48 10.66 13.21
CA ALA A 28 1.33 11.68 13.82
C ALA A 28 2.78 11.62 13.33
N VAL A 29 3.28 10.42 12.97
CA VAL A 29 4.70 10.17 12.70
C VAL A 29 5.00 10.04 11.20
N VAL A 30 4.17 9.30 10.46
CA VAL A 30 4.49 8.93 9.07
C VAL A 30 3.51 9.46 8.01
N TYR A 31 2.52 10.25 8.40
CA TYR A 31 1.58 10.83 7.44
C TYR A 31 2.11 12.13 6.83
N ASP A 32 2.36 12.12 5.54
CA ASP A 32 2.69 13.31 4.77
C ASP A 32 1.43 14.05 4.34
N ARG A 33 1.23 15.25 4.91
CA ARG A 33 0.05 16.09 4.65
C ARG A 33 0.08 16.75 3.28
N GLN A 34 1.23 16.85 2.63
CA GLN A 34 1.33 17.43 1.31
C GLN A 34 0.78 16.50 0.24
N HIS A 35 1.08 15.20 0.38
CA HIS A 35 0.65 14.19 -0.58
C HIS A 35 -0.55 13.37 -0.08
N ASN A 36 -0.96 13.50 1.18
CA ASN A 36 -1.96 12.66 1.84
C ASN A 36 -1.62 11.16 1.80
N LEU A 37 -0.35 10.83 1.91
CA LEU A 37 0.19 9.47 1.87
C LEU A 37 1.03 9.20 3.11
N MET A 38 1.18 7.93 3.45
CA MET A 38 2.13 7.45 4.46
C MET A 38 3.50 7.27 3.81
N HIS A 39 4.54 7.78 4.48
CA HIS A 39 5.92 7.56 4.11
C HIS A 39 6.59 6.50 5.01
N GLY A 40 7.75 6.01 4.62
CA GLY A 40 8.51 5.00 5.34
C GLY A 40 8.85 3.80 4.47
N GLU A 41 9.26 2.71 5.11
CA GLU A 41 9.66 1.50 4.41
C GLU A 41 8.52 0.82 3.66
N GLN A 42 8.89 0.10 2.62
CA GLN A 42 7.96 -0.74 1.86
C GLN A 42 7.64 -2.01 2.64
N SER A 43 6.37 -2.23 2.92
CA SER A 43 5.94 -3.25 3.88
C SER A 43 6.09 -4.69 3.43
N TYR A 44 6.00 -4.98 2.12
CA TYR A 44 5.82 -6.36 1.66
C TYR A 44 7.01 -6.97 0.93
N LEU A 45 8.08 -6.21 0.71
CA LEU A 45 9.28 -6.66 0.01
C LEU A 45 10.56 -6.57 0.85
N ASP A 46 10.47 -6.23 2.11
CA ASP A 46 11.58 -5.99 3.05
C ASP A 46 12.33 -7.26 3.50
N TRP A 47 11.76 -8.43 3.27
CA TRP A 47 12.38 -9.72 3.57
C TRP A 47 13.56 -10.08 2.64
N ARG A 48 13.78 -9.31 1.56
CA ARG A 48 14.90 -9.52 0.65
C ARG A 48 16.17 -8.88 1.18
N GLU A 49 17.32 -9.42 0.79
CA GLU A 49 18.63 -8.88 1.17
C GLU A 49 18.82 -7.43 0.72
N GLN A 50 18.20 -7.07 -0.41
CA GLN A 50 18.17 -5.70 -0.91
C GLN A 50 16.81 -5.41 -1.55
N THR A 51 16.04 -4.56 -0.93
CA THR A 51 14.70 -4.15 -1.37
C THR A 51 14.72 -2.81 -2.11
N TYR A 52 15.63 -1.92 -1.73
CA TYR A 52 15.73 -0.57 -2.25
C TYR A 52 16.91 -0.41 -3.20
N PRO A 53 16.83 0.52 -4.20
CA PRO A 53 17.98 0.91 -5.01
C PRO A 53 19.17 1.31 -4.15
N ARG A 54 20.40 0.97 -4.60
CA ARG A 54 21.62 1.22 -3.80
C ARG A 54 21.93 2.68 -3.54
N TRP A 55 21.36 3.58 -4.32
CA TRP A 55 21.53 5.02 -4.13
C TRP A 55 20.66 5.59 -3.00
N MET A 56 19.64 4.83 -2.55
CA MET A 56 18.78 5.28 -1.46
C MET A 56 19.48 5.12 -0.12
N GLU A 57 19.66 6.24 0.55
CA GLU A 57 20.09 6.29 1.95
C GLU A 57 18.87 6.10 2.88
N PRO A 58 19.07 5.81 4.17
CA PRO A 58 17.96 5.64 5.12
C PRO A 58 16.95 6.80 5.13
N ALA A 59 17.40 8.02 4.90
CA ALA A 59 16.53 9.19 4.82
C ALA A 59 15.64 9.18 3.55
N ASP A 60 16.14 8.67 2.43
CA ASP A 60 15.38 8.54 1.19
C ASP A 60 14.32 7.44 1.33
N ILE A 61 14.69 6.32 1.97
CA ILE A 61 13.76 5.22 2.27
C ILE A 61 12.65 5.73 3.19
N TYR A 62 13.03 6.39 4.29
CA TYR A 62 12.07 6.94 5.25
C TYR A 62 11.11 7.95 4.61
N GLY A 63 11.58 8.76 3.68
CA GLY A 63 10.77 9.75 2.97
C GLY A 63 9.95 9.19 1.80
N SER A 64 10.16 7.95 1.38
CA SER A 64 9.45 7.37 0.25
C SER A 64 8.03 6.92 0.62
N MET A 65 7.12 6.96 -0.35
CA MET A 65 5.70 6.60 -0.18
C MET A 65 5.39 5.46 -1.14
N CYS A 66 5.28 4.24 -0.63
CA CYS A 66 5.08 3.08 -1.48
C CYS A 66 3.60 2.70 -1.64
N LEU A 67 3.29 2.09 -2.77
CA LEU A 67 1.95 1.68 -3.15
C LEU A 67 1.35 0.71 -2.12
N GLY A 68 2.02 -0.40 -1.84
CA GLY A 68 1.48 -1.47 -0.99
C GLY A 68 1.14 -0.99 0.42
N THR A 69 2.04 -0.21 1.06
CA THR A 69 1.80 0.37 2.39
C THR A 69 0.58 1.29 2.38
N ASN A 70 0.50 2.20 1.41
CA ASN A 70 -0.60 3.16 1.36
C ASN A 70 -1.94 2.50 1.06
N VAL A 71 -1.98 1.48 0.21
CA VAL A 71 -3.18 0.67 -0.02
C VAL A 71 -3.63 -0.04 1.27
N ALA A 72 -2.68 -0.57 2.05
CA ALA A 72 -2.99 -1.19 3.34
C ALA A 72 -3.56 -0.17 4.35
N PHE A 73 -3.02 1.04 4.41
CA PHE A 73 -3.56 2.11 5.26
C PHE A 73 -4.96 2.54 4.81
N ALA A 74 -5.21 2.73 3.52
CA ALA A 74 -6.56 3.03 3.01
C ALA A 74 -7.56 1.94 3.45
N ARG A 75 -7.18 0.67 3.35
CA ARG A 75 -8.00 -0.45 3.82
C ARG A 75 -8.19 -0.46 5.33
N ALA A 76 -7.14 -0.20 6.12
CA ALA A 76 -7.22 -0.13 7.57
C ALA A 76 -8.21 0.94 8.03
N PHE A 77 -8.14 2.15 7.47
CA PHE A 77 -9.08 3.22 7.76
C PHE A 77 -10.52 2.86 7.35
N SER A 78 -10.71 2.21 6.20
CA SER A 78 -12.02 1.72 5.77
C SER A 78 -12.61 0.73 6.78
N LEU A 79 -11.81 -0.26 7.22
CA LEU A 79 -12.22 -1.25 8.23
C LEU A 79 -12.50 -0.61 9.59
N MET A 80 -11.76 0.40 9.99
CA MET A 80 -12.05 1.16 11.21
C MET A 80 -13.39 1.87 11.14
N GLY A 81 -13.77 2.36 9.96
CA GLY A 81 -15.10 2.91 9.73
C GLY A 81 -16.20 1.85 9.96
N ASP A 82 -16.00 0.64 9.42
CA ASP A 82 -16.96 -0.47 9.60
C ASP A 82 -17.01 -0.94 11.06
N MET A 83 -15.87 -1.07 11.73
CA MET A 83 -15.82 -1.42 13.17
C MET A 83 -16.49 -0.36 14.05
N ALA A 84 -16.25 0.92 13.75
CA ALA A 84 -16.89 2.03 14.49
C ALA A 84 -18.42 2.02 14.33
N GLU A 85 -18.92 1.72 13.12
CA GLU A 85 -20.35 1.61 12.86
C GLU A 85 -20.98 0.44 13.64
N GLU A 86 -20.36 -0.74 13.63
CA GLU A 86 -20.80 -1.91 14.40
C GLU A 86 -20.83 -1.66 15.92
N LEU A 87 -19.92 -0.82 16.40
CA LEU A 87 -19.83 -0.40 17.80
C LEU A 87 -20.72 0.82 18.12
N ASN A 88 -21.46 1.36 17.15
CA ASN A 88 -22.25 2.58 17.25
C ASN A 88 -21.45 3.82 17.71
N LEU A 89 -20.24 3.98 17.19
CA LEU A 89 -19.36 5.10 17.46
C LEU A 89 -19.49 6.19 16.38
N TYR A 90 -19.43 7.46 16.79
CA TYR A 90 -19.53 8.59 15.86
C TYR A 90 -18.34 8.76 14.91
N ALA A 91 -17.24 8.06 15.16
CA ALA A 91 -16.00 8.16 14.37
C ALA A 91 -16.06 7.46 12.99
N ALA A 92 -17.11 6.70 12.69
CA ALA A 92 -17.20 5.88 11.47
C ALA A 92 -16.96 6.68 10.19
N GLU A 93 -17.62 7.84 10.05
CA GLU A 93 -17.50 8.66 8.83
C GLU A 93 -16.13 9.35 8.72
N GLU A 94 -15.50 9.72 9.83
CA GLU A 94 -14.15 10.31 9.81
C GLU A 94 -13.10 9.30 9.34
N TYR A 95 -13.19 8.06 9.79
CA TYR A 95 -12.32 6.97 9.28
C TYR A 95 -12.55 6.72 7.79
N ARG A 96 -13.79 6.64 7.33
CA ARG A 96 -14.11 6.45 5.91
C ARG A 96 -13.63 7.62 5.05
N LYS A 97 -13.73 8.84 5.56
CA LYS A 97 -13.19 10.03 4.90
C LYS A 97 -11.66 9.94 4.75
N GLN A 98 -10.96 9.53 5.79
CA GLN A 98 -9.50 9.35 5.73
C GLN A 98 -9.12 8.24 4.73
N ALA A 99 -9.86 7.13 4.70
CA ALA A 99 -9.68 6.07 3.71
C ALA A 99 -9.81 6.60 2.27
N ARG A 100 -10.84 7.40 1.99
CA ARG A 100 -11.04 8.02 0.67
C ARG A 100 -9.92 8.98 0.31
N LEU A 101 -9.49 9.83 1.24
CA LEU A 101 -8.38 10.76 1.01
C LEU A 101 -7.08 10.03 0.62
N ILE A 102 -6.75 8.94 1.30
CA ILE A 102 -5.57 8.14 0.95
C ILE A 102 -5.77 7.45 -0.40
N ALA A 103 -6.93 6.87 -0.67
CA ALA A 103 -7.22 6.22 -1.95
C ALA A 103 -7.13 7.19 -3.13
N GLU A 104 -7.70 8.39 -3.00
CA GLU A 104 -7.57 9.47 -3.98
C GLU A 104 -6.11 9.88 -4.17
N ALA A 105 -5.38 10.06 -3.08
CA ALA A 105 -3.96 10.41 -3.12
C ALA A 105 -3.10 9.34 -3.81
N ILE A 106 -3.38 8.05 -3.60
CA ILE A 106 -2.74 6.94 -4.34
C ILE A 106 -3.01 7.09 -5.84
N ASN A 107 -4.25 7.31 -6.23
CA ASN A 107 -4.65 7.43 -7.63
C ASN A 107 -4.02 8.65 -8.30
N ASP A 108 -3.90 9.76 -7.57
CA ASP A 108 -3.34 11.01 -8.10
C ASP A 108 -1.81 10.98 -8.19
N ASN A 109 -1.13 10.39 -7.21
CA ASN A 109 0.33 10.48 -7.09
C ASN A 109 1.08 9.24 -7.61
N LEU A 110 0.47 8.06 -7.56
CA LEU A 110 1.17 6.82 -7.91
C LEU A 110 0.74 6.22 -9.25
N TRP A 111 -0.33 6.71 -9.87
CA TRP A 111 -0.78 6.22 -11.17
C TRP A 111 0.10 6.70 -12.32
N ILE A 112 0.49 5.79 -13.22
CA ILE A 112 1.26 6.09 -14.43
C ILE A 112 0.34 5.90 -15.65
N PRO A 113 -0.31 6.96 -16.15
CA PRO A 113 -1.31 6.86 -17.22
C PRO A 113 -0.77 6.20 -18.50
N GLN A 114 0.49 6.49 -18.85
CA GLN A 114 1.13 5.96 -20.05
C GLN A 114 1.37 4.46 -19.99
N ARG A 115 1.51 3.92 -18.78
CA ARG A 115 1.69 2.49 -18.52
C ARG A 115 0.39 1.78 -18.19
N GLY A 116 -0.57 2.48 -17.59
CA GLY A 116 -1.85 1.94 -17.16
C GLY A 116 -1.78 1.05 -15.93
N TYR A 117 -0.82 1.33 -15.05
CA TYR A 117 -0.65 0.73 -13.74
C TYR A 117 0.02 1.71 -12.77
N TYR A 118 0.07 1.38 -11.48
CA TYR A 118 0.71 2.22 -10.46
C TYR A 118 2.22 2.03 -10.43
N GLY A 119 2.96 3.11 -10.17
CA GLY A 119 4.35 3.03 -9.77
C GLY A 119 4.50 2.49 -8.34
N GLU A 120 5.64 1.88 -8.07
CA GLU A 120 5.95 1.25 -6.79
C GLU A 120 6.14 2.27 -5.67
N TYR A 121 6.89 3.34 -5.94
CA TYR A 121 7.19 4.42 -5.00
C TYR A 121 7.00 5.80 -5.60
N LEU A 122 6.49 6.72 -4.80
CA LEU A 122 6.86 8.12 -4.91
C LEU A 122 8.08 8.34 -4.02
N TYR A 123 9.24 8.60 -4.61
CA TYR A 123 10.45 8.88 -3.84
C TYR A 123 10.29 10.18 -3.08
N GLY A 124 10.66 10.17 -1.79
CA GLY A 124 10.54 11.33 -0.93
C GLY A 124 11.60 12.39 -1.18
N GLY A 125 11.56 13.43 -0.36
CA GLY A 125 12.52 14.52 -0.36
C GLY A 125 12.10 15.74 -1.17
N ALA A 126 13.05 16.61 -1.49
CA ALA A 126 12.79 17.89 -2.15
C ALA A 126 12.26 17.77 -3.57
N TYR A 127 12.46 16.62 -4.21
CA TYR A 127 12.06 16.35 -5.59
C TYR A 127 11.38 14.97 -5.67
N PRO A 128 10.11 14.87 -5.31
CA PRO A 128 9.38 13.61 -5.38
C PRO A 128 9.30 13.14 -6.84
N ILE A 129 9.84 11.96 -7.10
CA ILE A 129 9.86 11.32 -8.43
C ILE A 129 9.13 9.99 -8.30
N LEU A 130 8.18 9.75 -9.19
CA LEU A 130 7.48 8.49 -9.26
C LEU A 130 8.36 7.42 -9.91
N SER A 131 8.52 6.29 -9.23
CA SER A 131 9.24 5.13 -9.74
C SER A 131 8.58 4.59 -11.01
N ASN A 132 9.40 4.21 -11.99
CA ASN A 132 8.95 3.52 -13.19
C ASN A 132 8.71 2.00 -12.99
N THR A 133 9.08 1.47 -11.84
CA THR A 133 8.82 0.08 -11.48
C THR A 133 7.41 -0.09 -10.95
N THR A 134 6.85 -1.27 -11.07
CA THR A 134 5.57 -1.64 -10.45
C THR A 134 5.78 -2.78 -9.48
N ASP A 135 5.12 -2.70 -8.35
CA ASP A 135 4.97 -3.75 -7.34
C ASP A 135 3.65 -4.49 -7.58
N ASN A 136 3.72 -5.74 -7.97
CA ASN A 136 2.51 -6.50 -8.32
C ASN A 136 1.63 -6.87 -7.13
N LEU A 137 2.17 -6.94 -5.92
CA LEU A 137 1.35 -7.11 -4.73
C LEU A 137 0.52 -5.84 -4.47
N GLY A 138 1.14 -4.67 -4.52
CA GLY A 138 0.44 -3.40 -4.40
C GLY A 138 -0.62 -3.20 -5.48
N GLN A 139 -0.33 -3.60 -6.75
CA GLN A 139 -1.32 -3.61 -7.82
C GLN A 139 -2.53 -4.47 -7.47
N ALA A 140 -2.32 -5.70 -7.03
CA ALA A 140 -3.39 -6.63 -6.67
C ALA A 140 -4.22 -6.10 -5.48
N LEU A 141 -3.57 -5.62 -4.45
CA LEU A 141 -4.23 -5.06 -3.27
C LEU A 141 -5.04 -3.80 -3.60
N SER A 142 -4.58 -2.94 -4.53
CA SER A 142 -5.32 -1.75 -4.96
C SER A 142 -6.69 -2.11 -5.56
N ILE A 143 -6.77 -3.25 -6.24
CA ILE A 143 -8.02 -3.77 -6.80
C ILE A 143 -8.88 -4.41 -5.70
N ILE A 144 -8.29 -5.32 -4.91
CA ILE A 144 -9.00 -6.11 -3.88
C ILE A 144 -9.61 -5.19 -2.80
N PHE A 145 -8.93 -4.09 -2.47
CA PHE A 145 -9.37 -3.15 -1.45
C PHE A 145 -10.13 -1.93 -2.01
N ASN A 146 -10.49 -1.97 -3.30
CA ASN A 146 -11.25 -0.92 -3.99
C ASN A 146 -10.60 0.47 -3.93
N VAL A 147 -9.27 0.54 -3.96
CA VAL A 147 -8.52 1.78 -4.13
C VAL A 147 -8.51 2.21 -5.60
N ALA A 148 -8.25 1.26 -6.50
CA ALA A 148 -8.32 1.48 -7.94
C ALA A 148 -9.77 1.69 -8.38
N THR A 149 -10.00 2.69 -9.28
CA THR A 149 -11.30 2.80 -9.96
C THR A 149 -11.54 1.58 -10.86
N PRO A 150 -12.79 1.28 -11.26
CA PRO A 150 -13.06 0.17 -12.18
C PRO A 150 -12.23 0.21 -13.47
N GLU A 151 -12.00 1.40 -14.02
CA GLU A 151 -11.19 1.64 -15.23
C GLU A 151 -9.72 1.37 -14.97
N MET A 152 -9.19 1.84 -13.83
CA MET A 152 -7.82 1.60 -13.41
C MET A 152 -7.60 0.11 -13.12
N ALA A 153 -8.54 -0.55 -12.41
CA ALA A 153 -8.48 -1.97 -12.14
C ALA A 153 -8.42 -2.82 -13.43
N SER A 154 -9.29 -2.52 -14.39
CA SER A 154 -9.27 -3.16 -15.71
C SER A 154 -7.94 -2.94 -16.44
N SER A 155 -7.40 -1.72 -16.36
CA SER A 155 -6.10 -1.38 -16.95
C SER A 155 -4.96 -2.14 -16.27
N VAL A 156 -4.92 -2.18 -14.96
CA VAL A 156 -3.91 -2.94 -14.19
C VAL A 156 -3.92 -4.42 -14.60
N ILE A 157 -5.08 -5.07 -14.62
CA ILE A 157 -5.22 -6.48 -15.00
C ILE A 157 -4.69 -6.74 -16.42
N SER A 158 -4.97 -5.82 -17.36
CA SER A 158 -4.61 -6.01 -18.77
C SER A 158 -3.16 -5.62 -19.09
N ARG A 159 -2.52 -4.76 -18.30
CA ARG A 159 -1.23 -4.16 -18.59
C ARG A 159 -0.11 -4.57 -17.63
N THR A 160 -0.43 -5.16 -16.49
CA THR A 160 0.59 -5.69 -15.57
C THR A 160 1.41 -6.76 -16.30
N PRO A 161 2.74 -6.65 -16.28
CA PRO A 161 3.60 -7.58 -17.00
C PRO A 161 3.45 -9.01 -16.49
N VAL A 162 3.34 -9.94 -17.42
CA VAL A 162 3.37 -11.38 -17.16
C VAL A 162 4.54 -11.98 -17.94
N VAL A 163 5.40 -12.70 -17.27
CA VAL A 163 6.53 -13.41 -17.86
C VAL A 163 6.25 -14.90 -17.93
N THR A 164 7.15 -15.68 -18.55
CA THR A 164 6.95 -17.12 -18.78
C THR A 164 6.59 -17.92 -17.52
N PHE A 165 7.05 -17.48 -16.36
CA PHE A 165 6.85 -18.18 -15.08
C PHE A 165 5.78 -17.54 -14.17
N GLY A 166 5.05 -16.54 -14.67
CA GLY A 166 4.01 -15.84 -13.91
C GLY A 166 4.21 -14.34 -13.83
N THR A 167 3.58 -13.72 -12.85
CA THR A 167 3.68 -12.28 -12.62
C THR A 167 4.88 -12.00 -11.71
N PRO A 168 5.87 -11.19 -12.14
CA PRO A 168 7.02 -10.86 -11.30
C PRO A 168 6.60 -9.98 -10.13
N SER A 169 7.29 -10.09 -8.98
CA SER A 169 7.00 -9.24 -7.82
C SER A 169 7.18 -7.76 -8.14
N VAL A 170 8.26 -7.43 -8.85
CA VAL A 170 8.59 -6.07 -9.30
C VAL A 170 8.95 -6.09 -10.78
N TYR A 171 8.49 -5.10 -11.54
CA TYR A 171 8.81 -4.97 -12.97
C TYR A 171 8.93 -3.49 -13.40
N PRO A 172 9.91 -3.13 -14.27
CA PRO A 172 11.07 -3.96 -14.62
C PRO A 172 11.95 -4.23 -13.39
N GLN A 173 12.77 -5.29 -13.47
CA GLN A 173 13.77 -5.57 -12.45
C GLN A 173 14.69 -4.35 -12.30
N MET A 174 14.91 -3.89 -11.10
CA MET A 174 15.84 -2.80 -10.84
C MET A 174 17.27 -3.25 -11.15
N ALA A 175 17.99 -2.48 -11.98
CA ALA A 175 19.27 -2.89 -12.55
C ALA A 175 20.37 -3.10 -11.49
N ASP A 176 20.28 -2.40 -10.37
CA ASP A 176 21.24 -2.44 -9.28
C ASP A 176 20.86 -3.42 -8.16
N ILE A 177 19.65 -4.00 -8.21
CA ILE A 177 19.21 -5.03 -7.28
C ILE A 177 19.44 -6.39 -7.95
N LYS A 178 20.37 -7.18 -7.41
CA LYS A 178 20.61 -8.52 -7.91
C LYS A 178 19.44 -9.44 -7.54
N PRO A 179 18.85 -10.15 -8.51
CA PRO A 179 17.93 -11.22 -8.20
C PRO A 179 18.74 -12.38 -7.61
N TYR A 180 18.77 -12.48 -6.29
CA TYR A 180 19.30 -13.69 -5.66
C TYR A 180 18.39 -14.87 -6.01
N HIS A 181 18.98 -16.06 -6.16
CA HIS A 181 18.19 -17.25 -6.46
C HIS A 181 17.12 -17.53 -5.40
N ASN A 182 17.35 -17.14 -4.16
CA ASN A 182 16.36 -17.21 -3.09
C ASN A 182 15.23 -16.19 -3.30
N ASP A 183 15.54 -15.01 -3.81
CA ASP A 183 14.55 -13.97 -4.12
C ASP A 183 13.76 -14.31 -5.38
N ALA A 184 14.34 -15.06 -6.29
CA ALA A 184 13.67 -15.47 -7.52
C ALA A 184 12.64 -16.59 -7.31
N VAL A 185 12.77 -17.38 -6.26
CA VAL A 185 11.88 -18.53 -6.00
C VAL A 185 10.65 -18.12 -5.21
N TRP A 186 10.82 -17.34 -4.16
CA TRP A 186 9.71 -16.96 -3.28
C TRP A 186 8.61 -16.11 -3.94
N PRO A 187 8.91 -15.13 -4.78
CA PRO A 187 7.87 -14.38 -5.49
C PRO A 187 6.99 -15.23 -6.42
N PHE A 188 7.49 -16.39 -6.86
CA PHE A 188 6.73 -17.32 -7.71
C PHE A 188 5.88 -18.32 -6.93
N VAL A 189 6.05 -18.40 -5.62
CA VAL A 189 5.34 -19.33 -4.75
C VAL A 189 4.20 -18.66 -3.99
N GLN A 190 4.18 -17.32 -3.95
CA GLN A 190 3.10 -16.52 -3.40
C GLN A 190 2.08 -16.18 -4.45
#